data_e9574ddabd8320206e5259ab81f592ea
#
_entry.id   e9574ddabd8320206e5259ab81f592ea
#
_cell.length_a   1.000
_cell.length_b   1.000
_cell.length_c   1.000
_cell.angle_alpha   90.00
_cell.angle_beta   90.00
_cell.angle_gamma   90.00
#
_symmetry.space_group_name_H-M   'P 1'
#
loop_
_entity.id
_entity.type
_entity.pdbx_description
1 polymer ?
#
loop_
_entity_poly.entity_id
_entity_poly.type
_entity_poly.pdbx_seq_one_letter_code
_entity_poly.pdbx_strand_id
1 'polypeptide(L)'
;MKETGDSRRNIIYRLVHGGKFTKEEAEKGVDLLNHDFKINLRRDIEYRCIESDYNRDKEYPNSVRYFWHSKQHLIEVLSDPNGFEGFERSDVEEVIEEYNINYTERAKLRAMDILKNGKYSRSNLKKTLIDQWKFTKEEATNAVKDLKHENLID
;
A
#
# COMPACT_ATOMS: atom_id res chain seq x y z
N MET A 1 -16.44 -0.17 -13.06
CA MET A 1 -15.64 -0.15 -11.82
C MET A 1 -14.69 -1.34 -11.86
N LYS A 2 -13.38 -1.12 -11.77
CA LYS A 2 -12.45 -2.24 -11.64
C LYS A 2 -12.61 -2.82 -10.24
N GLU A 3 -13.06 -4.06 -10.14
CA GLU A 3 -13.15 -4.74 -8.86
C GLU A 3 -11.74 -5.17 -8.42
N THR A 4 -11.38 -4.83 -7.20
CA THR A 4 -10.20 -5.40 -6.55
C THR A 4 -10.46 -6.86 -6.28
N GLY A 5 -9.49 -7.73 -6.56
CA GLY A 5 -9.63 -9.15 -6.30
C GLY A 5 -9.29 -9.48 -4.86
N ASP A 6 -10.03 -10.40 -4.26
CA ASP A 6 -9.71 -10.92 -2.91
C ASP A 6 -8.45 -11.78 -2.93
N SER A 7 -7.68 -11.73 -1.84
CA SER A 7 -6.62 -12.70 -1.57
C SER A 7 -7.21 -14.08 -1.25
N ARG A 8 -6.39 -15.15 -1.38
CA ARG A 8 -6.76 -16.51 -0.96
C ARG A 8 -7.29 -16.52 0.48
N ARG A 9 -6.62 -15.81 1.38
CA ARG A 9 -7.02 -15.68 2.79
C ARG A 9 -8.41 -15.06 2.93
N ASN A 10 -8.71 -13.99 2.21
CA ASN A 10 -10.01 -13.32 2.32
C ASN A 10 -11.16 -14.17 1.81
N ILE A 11 -10.95 -14.94 0.74
CA ILE A 11 -11.96 -15.88 0.26
C ILE A 11 -12.22 -16.95 1.30
N ILE A 12 -11.18 -17.56 1.87
CA ILE A 12 -11.33 -18.56 2.94
C ILE A 12 -12.08 -17.95 4.14
N TYR A 13 -11.70 -16.75 4.57
CA TYR A 13 -12.38 -16.05 5.66
C TYR A 13 -13.88 -15.88 5.40
N ARG A 14 -14.27 -15.45 4.20
CA ARG A 14 -15.68 -15.29 3.82
C ARG A 14 -16.44 -16.61 3.77
N LEU A 15 -15.81 -17.67 3.28
CA LEU A 15 -16.43 -19.02 3.26
C LEU A 15 -16.69 -19.54 4.67
N VAL A 16 -15.76 -19.32 5.59
CA VAL A 16 -15.92 -19.76 6.98
C VAL A 16 -16.98 -18.92 7.71
N HIS A 17 -16.93 -17.59 7.62
CA HIS A 17 -17.77 -16.71 8.42
C HIS A 17 -19.13 -16.43 7.79
N GLY A 18 -19.20 -16.35 6.47
CA GLY A 18 -20.45 -16.11 5.72
C GLY A 18 -21.10 -17.38 5.18
N GLY A 19 -20.31 -18.28 4.63
CA GLY A 19 -20.76 -19.53 4.01
C GLY A 19 -20.94 -20.68 4.99
N LYS A 20 -20.50 -20.55 6.24
CA LYS A 20 -20.58 -21.57 7.32
C LYS A 20 -19.82 -22.87 6.99
N PHE A 21 -18.81 -22.80 6.12
CA PHE A 21 -17.90 -23.89 5.90
C PHE A 21 -16.90 -24.01 7.05
N THR A 22 -16.41 -25.23 7.31
CA THR A 22 -15.22 -25.37 8.15
C THR A 22 -14.00 -24.78 7.43
N LYS A 23 -12.97 -24.42 8.20
CA LYS A 23 -11.72 -23.92 7.62
C LYS A 23 -11.14 -24.90 6.60
N GLU A 24 -11.13 -26.19 6.94
CA GLU A 24 -10.61 -27.25 6.07
C GLU A 24 -11.39 -27.35 4.75
N GLU A 25 -12.72 -27.30 4.80
CA GLU A 25 -13.57 -27.31 3.59
C GLU A 25 -13.32 -26.08 2.73
N ALA A 26 -13.21 -24.90 3.36
CA ALA A 26 -12.93 -23.65 2.66
C ALA A 26 -11.55 -23.68 1.97
N GLU A 27 -10.51 -24.13 2.67
CA GLU A 27 -9.16 -24.27 2.12
C GLU A 27 -9.14 -25.23 0.92
N LYS A 28 -9.72 -26.42 1.06
CA LYS A 28 -9.82 -27.39 -0.03
C LYS A 28 -10.61 -26.83 -1.23
N GLY A 29 -11.74 -26.17 -0.97
CA GLY A 29 -12.55 -25.56 -2.02
C GLY A 29 -11.80 -24.50 -2.80
N VAL A 30 -11.06 -23.64 -2.11
CA VAL A 30 -10.25 -22.60 -2.78
C VAL A 30 -9.08 -23.21 -3.56
N ASP A 31 -8.43 -24.24 -3.03
CA ASP A 31 -7.31 -24.91 -3.72
C ASP A 31 -7.78 -25.62 -5.01
N LEU A 32 -9.00 -26.13 -5.03
CA LEU A 32 -9.60 -26.74 -6.23
C LEU A 32 -9.85 -25.74 -7.37
N LEU A 33 -9.94 -24.43 -7.07
CA LEU A 33 -10.07 -23.40 -8.10
C LEU A 33 -8.82 -23.28 -8.95
N ASN A 34 -7.68 -23.70 -8.45
CA ASN A 34 -6.36 -23.56 -9.11
C ASN A 34 -6.13 -22.11 -9.62
N HIS A 35 -6.56 -21.12 -8.84
CA HIS A 35 -6.50 -19.72 -9.22
C HIS A 35 -5.14 -19.10 -8.85
N ASP A 36 -4.56 -18.38 -9.80
CA ASP A 36 -3.37 -17.57 -9.54
C ASP A 36 -3.76 -16.25 -8.84
N PHE A 37 -3.61 -16.19 -7.52
CA PHE A 37 -3.94 -15.01 -6.71
C PHE A 37 -3.03 -13.80 -6.98
N LYS A 38 -1.91 -13.95 -7.66
CA LYS A 38 -1.09 -12.84 -8.14
C LYS A 38 -1.85 -11.96 -9.14
N ILE A 39 -2.81 -12.51 -9.88
CA ILE A 39 -3.70 -11.73 -10.75
C ILE A 39 -4.53 -10.74 -9.92
N ASN A 40 -5.07 -11.18 -8.81
CA ASN A 40 -5.85 -10.34 -7.90
C ASN A 40 -4.96 -9.30 -7.23
N LEU A 41 -3.76 -9.69 -6.82
CA LEU A 41 -2.76 -8.79 -6.24
C LEU A 41 -2.35 -7.68 -7.22
N ARG A 42 -2.10 -8.00 -8.50
CA ARG A 42 -1.80 -7.00 -9.53
C ARG A 42 -2.94 -5.99 -9.67
N ARG A 43 -4.18 -6.44 -9.72
CA ARG A 43 -5.36 -5.56 -9.76
C ARG A 43 -5.44 -4.64 -8.55
N ASP A 44 -5.15 -5.18 -7.37
CA ASP A 44 -5.17 -4.39 -6.12
C ASP A 44 -4.06 -3.35 -6.09
N ILE A 45 -2.84 -3.70 -6.49
CA ILE A 45 -1.71 -2.76 -6.62
C ILE A 45 -2.05 -1.66 -7.64
N GLU A 46 -2.52 -2.02 -8.83
CA GLU A 46 -2.91 -1.04 -9.86
C GLU A 46 -3.97 -0.08 -9.34
N TYR A 47 -5.03 -0.60 -8.74
CA TYR A 47 -6.14 0.20 -8.25
C TYR A 47 -5.78 1.09 -7.07
N ARG A 48 -5.07 0.56 -6.06
CA ARG A 48 -4.79 1.27 -4.79
C ARG A 48 -3.47 2.02 -4.80
N CYS A 49 -2.48 1.52 -5.55
CA CYS A 49 -1.12 2.02 -5.45
C CYS A 49 -0.68 2.84 -6.67
N ILE A 50 -1.27 2.61 -7.85
CA ILE A 50 -0.82 3.22 -9.12
C ILE A 50 -1.84 4.18 -9.70
N GLU A 51 -3.11 3.78 -9.79
CA GLU A 51 -4.14 4.60 -10.41
C GLU A 51 -4.50 5.79 -9.52
N SER A 52 -4.21 7.00 -10.02
CA SER A 52 -4.70 8.24 -9.43
C SER A 52 -5.93 8.70 -10.19
N ASP A 53 -7.07 8.72 -9.54
CA ASP A 53 -8.30 9.29 -10.07
C ASP A 53 -8.80 10.37 -9.10
N TYR A 54 -8.52 11.62 -9.45
CA TYR A 54 -8.90 12.76 -8.63
C TYR A 54 -10.40 12.82 -8.33
N ASN A 55 -11.25 12.51 -9.31
CA ASN A 55 -12.71 12.56 -9.13
C ASN A 55 -13.18 11.46 -8.17
N ARG A 56 -12.64 10.26 -8.35
CA ARG A 56 -12.93 9.12 -7.47
C ARG A 56 -12.43 9.36 -6.05
N ASP A 57 -11.23 9.89 -5.89
CA ASP A 57 -10.63 10.18 -4.59
C ASP A 57 -11.38 11.30 -3.86
N LYS A 58 -11.99 12.23 -4.59
CA LYS A 58 -12.89 13.25 -4.05
C LYS A 58 -14.26 12.68 -3.65
N GLU A 59 -14.79 11.78 -4.44
CA GLU A 59 -16.09 11.13 -4.19
C GLU A 59 -16.01 10.12 -3.04
N TYR A 60 -14.86 9.44 -2.89
CA TYR A 60 -14.60 8.44 -1.85
C TYR A 60 -13.36 8.78 -1.03
N PRO A 61 -13.37 9.87 -0.23
CA PRO A 61 -12.19 10.33 0.50
C PRO A 61 -11.68 9.34 1.57
N ASN A 62 -12.52 8.40 1.99
CA ASN A 62 -12.17 7.36 2.96
C ASN A 62 -11.71 6.04 2.29
N SER A 63 -11.60 6.02 0.96
CA SER A 63 -11.07 4.83 0.29
C SER A 63 -9.62 4.59 0.68
N VAL A 64 -9.28 3.34 0.99
CA VAL A 64 -7.90 2.97 1.33
C VAL A 64 -7.03 3.12 0.08
N ARG A 65 -6.06 4.01 0.16
CA ARG A 65 -5.12 4.34 -0.91
C ARG A 65 -3.70 4.33 -0.39
N TYR A 66 -2.79 3.86 -1.22
CA TYR A 66 -1.39 3.66 -0.83
C TYR A 66 -0.40 4.44 -1.70
N PHE A 67 -0.84 5.54 -2.31
CA PHE A 67 0.01 6.34 -3.22
C PHE A 67 1.26 6.93 -2.57
N TRP A 68 1.20 7.18 -1.26
CA TRP A 68 2.27 7.84 -0.53
C TRP A 68 3.09 6.87 0.32
N HIS A 69 2.90 5.57 0.09
CA HIS A 69 3.60 4.55 0.87
C HIS A 69 4.97 4.25 0.28
N SER A 70 5.94 3.98 1.16
CA SER A 70 7.21 3.39 0.79
C SER A 70 7.01 1.94 0.31
N LYS A 71 8.01 1.39 -0.37
CA LYS A 71 8.00 -0.02 -0.78
C LYS A 71 7.78 -0.95 0.41
N GLN A 72 8.53 -0.74 1.49
CA GLN A 72 8.42 -1.56 2.70
C GLN A 72 7.00 -1.49 3.31
N HIS A 73 6.43 -0.30 3.36
CA HIS A 73 5.08 -0.11 3.90
C HIS A 73 4.01 -0.76 3.01
N LEU A 74 4.15 -0.68 1.67
CA LEU A 74 3.25 -1.38 0.74
C LEU A 74 3.28 -2.90 0.97
N ILE A 75 4.48 -3.48 1.07
CA ILE A 75 4.65 -4.91 1.34
C ILE A 75 3.94 -5.28 2.65
N GLU A 76 4.13 -4.50 3.70
CA GLU A 76 3.51 -4.76 5.01
C GLU A 76 1.98 -4.68 4.96
N VAL A 77 1.41 -3.62 4.39
CA VAL A 77 -0.06 -3.47 4.37
C VAL A 77 -0.76 -4.47 3.46
N LEU A 78 -0.15 -4.82 2.32
CA LEU A 78 -0.73 -5.79 1.39
C LEU A 78 -0.62 -7.23 1.91
N SER A 79 0.38 -7.53 2.74
CA SER A 79 0.61 -8.87 3.29
C SER A 79 0.24 -9.02 4.77
N ASP A 80 -0.33 -8.01 5.41
CA ASP A 80 -0.73 -8.10 6.81
C ASP A 80 -1.79 -9.21 6.99
N PRO A 81 -1.48 -10.27 7.77
CA PRO A 81 -2.42 -11.37 7.98
C PRO A 81 -3.69 -10.97 8.73
N ASN A 82 -3.66 -9.85 9.44
CA ASN A 82 -4.80 -9.28 10.14
C ASN A 82 -5.41 -8.07 9.41
N GLY A 83 -4.78 -7.65 8.30
CA GLY A 83 -5.20 -6.52 7.50
C GLY A 83 -6.33 -6.86 6.53
N PHE A 84 -6.68 -5.87 5.74
CA PHE A 84 -7.79 -5.97 4.80
C PHE A 84 -7.45 -6.84 3.57
N GLU A 85 -6.23 -6.70 3.02
CA GLU A 85 -5.81 -7.37 1.79
C GLU A 85 -5.33 -8.81 2.05
N GLY A 86 -4.31 -8.98 2.89
CA GLY A 86 -3.80 -10.26 3.38
C GLY A 86 -3.29 -11.23 2.30
N PHE A 87 -2.57 -10.70 1.30
CA PHE A 87 -1.87 -11.52 0.31
C PHE A 87 -0.63 -12.20 0.92
N GLU A 88 -0.17 -13.28 0.31
CA GLU A 88 1.09 -13.90 0.69
C GLU A 88 2.26 -12.92 0.48
N ARG A 89 3.11 -12.78 1.50
CA ARG A 89 4.20 -11.78 1.48
C ARG A 89 5.17 -11.98 0.32
N SER A 90 5.53 -13.24 0.03
CA SER A 90 6.41 -13.58 -1.09
C SER A 90 5.83 -13.14 -2.44
N ASP A 91 4.51 -13.28 -2.60
CA ASP A 91 3.83 -12.84 -3.81
C ASP A 91 3.83 -11.32 -3.92
N VAL A 92 3.60 -10.61 -2.80
CA VAL A 92 3.67 -9.14 -2.78
C VAL A 92 5.06 -8.65 -3.14
N GLU A 93 6.11 -9.23 -2.54
CA GLU A 93 7.50 -8.88 -2.82
C GLU A 93 7.88 -9.11 -4.28
N GLU A 94 7.41 -10.19 -4.89
CA GLU A 94 7.64 -10.49 -6.30
C GLU A 94 6.86 -9.54 -7.22
N VAL A 95 5.55 -9.43 -7.03
CA VAL A 95 4.67 -8.67 -7.94
C VAL A 95 4.95 -7.17 -7.90
N ILE A 96 5.31 -6.60 -6.73
CA ILE A 96 5.58 -5.17 -6.61
C ILE A 96 6.79 -4.73 -7.45
N GLU A 97 7.73 -5.62 -7.71
CA GLU A 97 8.90 -5.34 -8.57
C GLU A 97 8.53 -5.23 -10.07
N GLU A 98 7.38 -5.74 -10.47
CA GLU A 98 6.88 -5.60 -11.85
C GLU A 98 6.50 -4.15 -12.18
N TYR A 99 6.26 -3.32 -11.13
CA TYR A 99 5.86 -1.94 -11.26
C TYR A 99 7.03 -1.01 -11.00
N ASN A 100 7.31 -0.12 -11.95
CA ASN A 100 8.37 0.87 -11.82
C ASN A 100 7.90 2.08 -10.98
N ILE A 101 7.71 1.87 -9.68
CA ILE A 101 7.21 2.88 -8.75
C ILE A 101 8.34 3.83 -8.36
N ASN A 102 8.13 5.13 -8.50
CA ASN A 102 9.07 6.15 -8.03
C ASN A 102 8.85 6.43 -6.53
N TYR A 103 9.56 5.73 -5.68
CA TYR A 103 9.44 5.88 -4.23
C TYR A 103 10.01 7.20 -3.70
N THR A 104 10.96 7.83 -4.38
CA THR A 104 11.43 9.18 -4.04
C THR A 104 10.30 10.21 -4.21
N GLU A 105 9.55 10.13 -5.29
CA GLU A 105 8.39 11.02 -5.49
C GLU A 105 7.30 10.76 -4.44
N ARG A 106 7.06 9.52 -4.06
CA ARG A 106 6.14 9.16 -2.98
C ARG A 106 6.61 9.71 -1.62
N ALA A 107 7.90 9.65 -1.33
CA ALA A 107 8.49 10.26 -0.13
C ALA A 107 8.28 11.77 -0.12
N LYS A 108 8.40 12.44 -1.25
CA LYS A 108 8.13 13.86 -1.41
C LYS A 108 6.66 14.22 -1.17
N LEU A 109 5.73 13.46 -1.74
CA LEU A 109 4.29 13.64 -1.49
C LEU A 109 3.95 13.45 -0.01
N ARG A 110 4.54 12.45 0.64
CA ARG A 110 4.40 12.24 2.09
C ARG A 110 4.98 13.37 2.91
N ALA A 111 6.15 13.88 2.53
CA ALA A 111 6.77 15.03 3.18
C ALA A 111 5.88 16.27 3.10
N MET A 112 5.30 16.54 1.94
CA MET A 112 4.35 17.64 1.75
C MET A 112 3.10 17.49 2.63
N ASP A 113 2.59 16.28 2.76
CA ASP A 113 1.44 15.99 3.63
C ASP A 113 1.76 16.21 5.12
N ILE A 114 2.94 15.79 5.57
CA ILE A 114 3.42 16.03 6.94
C ILE A 114 3.52 17.53 7.22
N LEU A 115 4.07 18.31 6.28
CA LEU A 115 4.24 19.75 6.42
C LEU A 115 2.92 20.54 6.47
N LYS A 116 1.81 19.98 5.98
CA LYS A 116 0.48 20.61 6.16
C LYS A 116 0.07 20.70 7.62
N ASN A 117 0.58 19.80 8.46
CA ASN A 117 0.15 19.64 9.84
C ASN A 117 1.17 20.14 10.88
N GLY A 118 2.31 20.66 10.45
CA GLY A 118 3.33 21.14 11.38
C GLY A 118 4.58 21.68 10.73
N LYS A 119 5.42 22.31 11.55
CA LYS A 119 6.72 22.84 11.13
C LYS A 119 7.83 21.84 11.40
N TYR A 120 8.68 21.63 10.41
CA TYR A 120 9.80 20.69 10.48
C TYR A 120 11.08 21.29 9.92
N SER A 121 12.22 20.96 10.52
CA SER A 121 13.51 21.08 9.83
C SER A 121 13.65 19.95 8.80
N ARG A 122 14.48 20.13 7.76
CA ARG A 122 14.77 19.07 6.78
C ARG A 122 15.27 17.80 7.45
N SER A 123 16.14 17.95 8.46
CA SER A 123 16.67 16.82 9.22
C SER A 123 15.57 16.02 9.93
N ASN A 124 14.67 16.70 10.62
CA ASN A 124 13.56 16.03 11.31
C ASN A 124 12.54 15.43 10.34
N LEU A 125 12.24 16.13 9.25
CA LEU A 125 11.34 15.61 8.21
C LEU A 125 11.90 14.35 7.58
N LYS A 126 13.21 14.35 7.23
CA LYS A 126 13.90 13.16 6.72
C LYS A 126 13.84 12.00 7.72
N LYS A 127 14.12 12.28 8.99
CA LYS A 127 14.04 11.26 10.05
C LYS A 127 12.63 10.68 10.16
N THR A 128 11.60 11.51 10.12
CA THR A 128 10.20 11.05 10.13
C THR A 128 9.87 10.15 8.94
N LEU A 129 10.33 10.51 7.73
CA LEU A 129 10.12 9.68 6.53
C LEU A 129 10.78 8.29 6.67
N ILE A 130 11.94 8.21 7.29
CA ILE A 130 12.65 6.95 7.51
C ILE A 130 12.00 6.13 8.62
N ASP A 131 11.86 6.72 9.80
CA ASP A 131 11.48 6.00 11.03
C ASP A 131 10.00 5.61 11.05
N GLN A 132 9.11 6.51 10.61
CA GLN A 132 7.67 6.29 10.66
C GLN A 132 7.10 5.74 9.35
N TRP A 133 7.62 6.20 8.21
CA TRP A 133 7.08 5.85 6.89
C TRP A 133 7.91 4.85 6.10
N LYS A 134 9.05 4.43 6.69
CA LYS A 134 9.88 3.32 6.19
C LYS A 134 10.45 3.54 4.78
N PHE A 135 10.65 4.81 4.41
CA PHE A 135 11.43 5.14 3.22
C PHE A 135 12.90 4.86 3.46
N THR A 136 13.63 4.52 2.42
CA THR A 136 15.09 4.40 2.52
C THR A 136 15.73 5.76 2.80
N LYS A 137 16.95 5.73 3.35
CA LYS A 137 17.73 6.96 3.59
C LYS A 137 17.94 7.76 2.31
N GLU A 138 18.17 7.08 1.19
CA GLU A 138 18.35 7.73 -0.12
C GLU A 138 17.06 8.39 -0.61
N GLU A 139 15.93 7.67 -0.59
CA GLU A 139 14.62 8.20 -0.98
C GLU A 139 14.23 9.42 -0.14
N ALA A 140 14.37 9.33 1.19
CA ALA A 140 14.05 10.43 2.09
C ALA A 140 14.99 11.64 1.89
N THR A 141 16.28 11.41 1.67
CA THR A 141 17.25 12.48 1.43
C THR A 141 16.93 13.22 0.12
N ASN A 142 16.69 12.48 -0.96
CA ASN A 142 16.36 13.07 -2.25
C ASN A 142 14.99 13.77 -2.23
N ALA A 143 14.03 13.23 -1.48
CA ALA A 143 12.70 13.82 -1.34
C ALA A 143 12.73 15.21 -0.70
N VAL A 144 13.56 15.41 0.34
CA VAL A 144 13.60 16.69 1.08
C VAL A 144 14.61 17.70 0.55
N LYS A 145 15.55 17.28 -0.33
CA LYS A 145 16.67 18.10 -0.79
C LYS A 145 16.24 19.44 -1.35
N ASP A 146 15.33 19.41 -2.30
CA ASP A 146 14.87 20.61 -3.03
C ASP A 146 13.44 21.02 -2.67
N LEU A 147 12.93 20.49 -1.56
CA LEU A 147 11.57 20.77 -1.09
C LEU A 147 11.44 22.21 -0.63
N LYS A 148 10.39 22.88 -1.09
CA LYS A 148 10.03 24.24 -0.66
C LYS A 148 8.63 24.22 -0.07
N HIS A 149 8.50 24.70 1.16
CA HIS A 149 7.23 24.79 1.86
C HIS A 149 7.35 25.81 3.00
N GLU A 150 6.28 26.56 3.27
CA GLU A 150 6.25 27.59 4.32
C GLU A 150 6.51 27.02 5.73
N ASN A 151 6.15 25.76 5.97
CA ASN A 151 6.36 25.06 7.25
C ASN A 151 7.72 24.34 7.34
N LEU A 152 8.59 24.51 6.36
CA LEU A 152 9.96 24.06 6.41
C LEU A 152 10.83 25.17 6.97
N ILE A 153 11.40 24.98 8.18
CA ILE A 153 12.02 26.04 9.01
C ILE A 153 13.53 26.20 8.85
N ASP A 154 14.14 25.53 7.87
CA ASP A 154 15.56 25.70 7.54
C ASP A 154 15.85 25.74 6.03
#